data_b3dddd8d8935b25fcaf166b2c2607f75
#
_entry.id   b3dddd8d8935b25fcaf166b2c2607f75
#
_cell.length_a   1.000
_cell.length_b   1.000
_cell.length_c   1.000
_cell.angle_alpha   90.00
_cell.angle_beta   90.00
_cell.angle_gamma   90.00
#
_symmetry.space_group_name_H-M   'P 1'
#
loop_
_entity.id
_entity.type
_entity.pdbx_description
1 polymer ?
#
loop_
_entity_poly.entity_id
_entity_poly.type
_entity_poly.pdbx_seq_one_letter_code
_entity_poly.pdbx_strand_id
1 'polypeptide(L)'
;MLLSSTTNMARELNVSKDNFSKWYDEVMHYADIIDDRYPIKGVGAWKPYGYKSLKLMIQRMENLLDATDHNESYFPLFVPASVFEKESDFLKGFQGEALRVTKIGRRTLDEELIVRPTSETAMYPMFSLWTRSWRDLPLKIYQTVPVFRWETKMTKPLLRVREITKFKEAHTVHATKSESDKQIQEAVKVYKEFFDDMLIPYIMLRVPDWDVFAGAEYNYDFFTIMPDGKAIELASVINLGQKMAKAFDIKYIASDEKEKHAWQTCYGISERTLGSTLAIHGDDTGLIFPSTLAPF
;
A
#
# COMPACT_ATOMS: atom_id res chain seq x y z
N MET A 1 -39.47 22.68 -28.74
CA MET A 1 -38.16 22.56 -28.10
C MET A 1 -37.87 21.07 -28.00
N LEU A 2 -37.18 20.53 -29.01
CA LEU A 2 -36.93 19.10 -29.14
C LEU A 2 -35.75 18.73 -28.22
N LEU A 3 -36.04 17.96 -27.19
CA LEU A 3 -35.02 17.27 -26.40
C LEU A 3 -34.41 16.21 -27.30
N SER A 4 -33.17 16.43 -27.76
CA SER A 4 -32.37 15.42 -28.42
C SER A 4 -32.08 14.31 -27.42
N SER A 5 -32.73 13.16 -27.60
CA SER A 5 -32.34 11.92 -26.96
C SER A 5 -30.96 11.54 -27.50
N THR A 6 -29.90 11.92 -26.79
CA THR A 6 -28.62 11.25 -26.96
C THR A 6 -28.81 9.82 -26.46
N THR A 7 -29.08 8.92 -27.37
CA THR A 7 -28.98 7.48 -27.18
C THR A 7 -27.58 7.21 -26.62
N ASN A 8 -27.49 6.88 -25.34
CA ASN A 8 -26.30 6.27 -24.79
C ASN A 8 -26.14 4.92 -25.52
N MET A 9 -25.41 4.94 -26.65
CA MET A 9 -24.93 3.68 -27.21
C MET A 9 -24.06 3.03 -26.13
N ALA A 10 -24.54 1.88 -25.66
CA ALA A 10 -23.74 1.06 -24.75
C ALA A 10 -22.36 0.90 -25.40
N ARG A 11 -21.31 1.33 -24.70
CA ARG A 11 -19.93 1.14 -25.14
C ARG A 11 -19.66 -0.34 -25.04
N GLU A 12 -19.55 -1.03 -26.16
CA GLU A 12 -19.21 -2.45 -26.19
C GLU A 12 -17.70 -2.60 -26.07
N LEU A 13 -17.26 -3.55 -25.24
CA LEU A 13 -15.87 -4.00 -25.23
C LEU A 13 -15.58 -4.72 -26.54
N ASN A 14 -14.53 -4.30 -27.22
CA ASN A 14 -14.14 -4.89 -28.52
C ASN A 14 -13.05 -5.95 -28.40
N VAL A 15 -12.62 -6.28 -27.17
CA VAL A 15 -11.51 -7.19 -26.88
C VAL A 15 -11.95 -8.23 -25.87
N SER A 16 -11.81 -9.51 -26.23
CA SER A 16 -12.02 -10.63 -25.30
C SER A 16 -10.98 -10.65 -24.18
N LYS A 17 -11.38 -11.11 -23.01
CA LYS A 17 -10.51 -11.35 -21.84
C LYS A 17 -9.36 -12.32 -22.12
N ASP A 18 -9.47 -13.16 -23.15
CA ASP A 18 -8.36 -14.01 -23.61
C ASP A 18 -7.13 -13.17 -24.01
N ASN A 19 -7.35 -11.94 -24.51
CA ASN A 19 -6.28 -10.95 -24.66
C ASN A 19 -6.21 -10.05 -23.42
N PHE A 20 -5.87 -10.65 -22.30
CA PHE A 20 -5.96 -10.02 -20.99
C PHE A 20 -5.39 -8.60 -20.92
N SER A 21 -4.21 -8.39 -21.49
CA SER A 21 -3.55 -7.08 -21.37
C SER A 21 -4.36 -5.95 -22.02
N LYS A 22 -4.91 -6.19 -23.22
CA LYS A 22 -5.73 -5.20 -23.93
C LYS A 22 -7.10 -5.06 -23.30
N TRP A 23 -7.73 -6.20 -22.95
CA TRP A 23 -9.01 -6.22 -22.26
C TRP A 23 -8.97 -5.40 -20.97
N TYR A 24 -7.93 -5.58 -20.17
CA TYR A 24 -7.77 -4.88 -18.89
C TYR A 24 -7.69 -3.35 -19.09
N ASP A 25 -6.92 -2.86 -20.08
CA ASP A 25 -6.81 -1.44 -20.36
C ASP A 25 -8.15 -0.85 -20.83
N GLU A 26 -8.84 -1.55 -21.74
CA GLU A 26 -10.14 -1.10 -22.24
C GLU A 26 -11.21 -1.12 -21.15
N VAL A 27 -11.34 -2.21 -20.41
CA VAL A 27 -12.40 -2.36 -19.39
C VAL A 27 -12.26 -1.35 -18.27
N MET A 28 -11.04 -1.04 -17.80
CA MET A 28 -10.82 -0.03 -16.77
C MET A 28 -11.25 1.37 -17.21
N HIS A 29 -11.07 1.67 -18.48
CA HIS A 29 -11.50 2.94 -19.07
C HIS A 29 -13.02 2.99 -19.30
N TYR A 30 -13.62 1.95 -19.88
CA TYR A 30 -15.05 1.91 -20.22
C TYR A 30 -15.94 1.78 -18.98
N ALA A 31 -15.51 1.08 -17.95
CA ALA A 31 -16.24 0.94 -16.70
C ALA A 31 -16.11 2.14 -15.76
N ASP A 32 -15.56 3.25 -16.24
CA ASP A 32 -15.40 4.49 -15.46
C ASP A 32 -14.60 4.32 -14.15
N ILE A 33 -13.55 3.48 -14.20
CA ILE A 33 -12.67 3.26 -13.05
C ILE A 33 -11.61 4.34 -12.97
N ILE A 34 -10.78 4.45 -14.02
CA ILE A 34 -9.65 5.37 -14.05
C ILE A 34 -9.39 5.84 -15.49
N ASP A 35 -8.90 7.05 -15.65
CA ASP A 35 -8.41 7.59 -16.90
C ASP A 35 -6.89 7.73 -16.85
N ASP A 36 -6.17 6.86 -17.54
CA ASP A 36 -4.72 6.78 -17.57
C ASP A 36 -4.07 7.65 -18.67
N ARG A 37 -4.88 8.42 -19.41
CA ARG A 37 -4.41 9.40 -20.41
C ARG A 37 -3.85 10.68 -19.78
N TYR A 38 -3.75 10.74 -18.46
CA TYR A 38 -3.07 11.83 -17.77
C TYR A 38 -1.62 11.95 -18.29
N PRO A 39 -1.09 13.18 -18.50
CA PRO A 39 0.17 13.39 -19.24
C PRO A 39 1.44 12.95 -18.48
N ILE A 40 1.32 12.19 -17.41
CA ILE A 40 2.42 11.52 -16.72
C ILE A 40 2.16 10.01 -16.76
N LYS A 41 3.03 9.28 -17.46
CA LYS A 41 2.90 7.82 -17.59
C LYS A 41 2.90 7.14 -16.22
N GLY A 42 1.92 6.26 -15.97
CA GLY A 42 1.76 5.54 -14.72
C GLY A 42 1.10 6.34 -13.61
N VAL A 43 0.53 7.51 -13.95
CA VAL A 43 -0.37 8.30 -13.12
C VAL A 43 -1.71 8.37 -13.82
N GLY A 44 -2.80 8.16 -13.11
CA GLY A 44 -4.14 8.19 -13.66
C GLY A 44 -5.10 9.04 -12.85
N ALA A 45 -6.13 9.56 -13.51
CA ALA A 45 -7.22 10.29 -12.86
C ALA A 45 -8.36 9.32 -12.53
N TRP A 46 -8.63 9.11 -11.25
CA TRP A 46 -9.76 8.28 -10.83
C TRP A 46 -11.09 8.90 -11.23
N LYS A 47 -11.94 8.10 -11.84
CA LYS A 47 -13.32 8.51 -12.11
C LYS A 47 -14.20 8.27 -10.88
N PRO A 48 -15.32 8.98 -10.73
CA PRO A 48 -16.13 8.96 -9.50
C PRO A 48 -16.55 7.54 -9.06
N TYR A 49 -16.92 6.67 -9.99
CA TYR A 49 -17.32 5.29 -9.70
C TYR A 49 -16.14 4.47 -9.14
N GLY A 50 -15.03 4.44 -9.88
CA GLY A 50 -13.83 3.72 -9.46
C GLY A 50 -13.25 4.22 -8.14
N TYR A 51 -13.22 5.55 -7.94
CA TYR A 51 -12.74 6.11 -6.68
C TYR A 51 -13.63 5.76 -5.48
N LYS A 52 -14.95 5.66 -5.69
CA LYS A 52 -15.87 5.24 -4.64
C LYS A 52 -15.65 3.76 -4.28
N SER A 53 -15.43 2.87 -5.27
CA SER A 53 -15.05 1.47 -5.04
C SER A 53 -13.73 1.35 -4.27
N LEU A 54 -12.71 2.14 -4.65
CA LEU A 54 -11.45 2.19 -3.91
C LEU A 54 -11.67 2.60 -2.44
N LYS A 55 -12.51 3.59 -2.20
CA LYS A 55 -12.84 4.03 -0.84
C LYS A 55 -13.55 2.94 -0.03
N LEU A 56 -14.47 2.19 -0.63
CA LEU A 56 -15.15 1.07 0.05
C LEU A 56 -14.16 -0.03 0.43
N MET A 57 -13.25 -0.38 -0.48
CA MET A 57 -12.19 -1.35 -0.20
C MET A 57 -11.29 -0.92 0.96
N ILE A 58 -10.81 0.31 0.92
CA ILE A 58 -9.95 0.86 1.97
C ILE A 58 -10.69 0.94 3.30
N GLN A 59 -11.91 1.44 3.32
CA GLN A 59 -12.73 1.52 4.53
C GLN A 59 -12.93 0.15 5.18
N ARG A 60 -13.10 -0.92 4.40
CA ARG A 60 -13.20 -2.28 4.97
C ARG A 60 -11.92 -2.68 5.68
N MET A 61 -10.75 -2.41 5.10
CA MET A 61 -9.47 -2.70 5.74
C MET A 61 -9.25 -1.85 7.00
N GLU A 62 -9.60 -0.56 6.95
CA GLU A 62 -9.50 0.35 8.09
C GLU A 62 -10.37 -0.14 9.24
N ASN A 63 -11.63 -0.53 8.98
CA ASN A 63 -12.53 -1.10 9.99
C ASN A 63 -11.96 -2.38 10.65
N LEU A 64 -11.26 -3.23 9.89
CA LEU A 64 -10.62 -4.42 10.44
C LEU A 64 -9.41 -4.08 11.32
N LEU A 65 -8.66 -3.05 10.98
CA LEU A 65 -7.56 -2.56 11.79
C LEU A 65 -8.06 -1.89 13.08
N ASP A 66 -9.09 -1.06 12.98
CA ASP A 66 -9.71 -0.41 14.15
C ASP A 66 -10.23 -1.48 15.15
N ALA A 67 -10.81 -2.58 14.64
CA ALA A 67 -11.27 -3.70 15.46
C ALA A 67 -10.14 -4.47 16.17
N THR A 68 -8.88 -4.22 15.81
CA THR A 68 -7.68 -4.80 16.41
C THR A 68 -6.81 -3.75 17.12
N ASP A 69 -7.44 -2.67 17.62
CA ASP A 69 -6.83 -1.59 18.38
C ASP A 69 -5.73 -0.79 17.64
N HIS A 70 -5.79 -0.74 16.31
CA HIS A 70 -4.96 0.18 15.56
C HIS A 70 -5.62 1.56 15.51
N ASN A 71 -4.79 2.61 15.47
CA ASN A 71 -5.24 3.99 15.44
C ASN A 71 -4.81 4.66 14.13
N GLU A 72 -5.75 5.29 13.43
CA GLU A 72 -5.42 6.08 12.25
C GLU A 72 -4.63 7.32 12.66
N SER A 73 -3.61 7.65 11.86
CA SER A 73 -2.82 8.86 12.01
C SER A 73 -2.39 9.38 10.65
N TYR A 74 -1.85 10.60 10.62
CA TYR A 74 -1.31 11.20 9.41
C TYR A 74 0.14 11.62 9.61
N PHE A 75 1.02 11.23 8.68
CA PHE A 75 2.42 11.64 8.68
C PHE A 75 2.76 12.40 7.39
N PRO A 76 3.77 13.28 7.44
CA PRO A 76 4.09 14.18 6.33
C PRO A 76 4.40 13.48 5.01
N LEU A 77 4.02 14.13 3.90
CA LEU A 77 4.32 13.70 2.55
C LEU A 77 5.83 13.78 2.24
N PHE A 78 6.47 14.84 2.73
CA PHE A 78 7.89 15.09 2.49
C PHE A 78 8.74 14.58 3.65
N VAL A 79 9.82 13.90 3.30
CA VAL A 79 10.83 13.41 4.25
C VAL A 79 12.16 14.06 3.91
N PRO A 80 12.89 14.65 4.88
CA PRO A 80 14.25 15.13 4.65
C PRO A 80 15.16 14.01 4.13
N ALA A 81 16.04 14.32 3.18
CA ALA A 81 16.97 13.33 2.62
C ALA A 81 17.82 12.66 3.71
N SER A 82 18.29 13.45 4.69
CA SER A 82 19.07 12.95 5.85
C SER A 82 18.31 11.92 6.70
N VAL A 83 16.99 12.02 6.76
CA VAL A 83 16.13 11.05 7.46
C VAL A 83 15.89 9.82 6.61
N PHE A 84 15.63 10.02 5.31
CA PHE A 84 15.40 8.92 4.36
C PHE A 84 16.62 8.00 4.23
N GLU A 85 17.81 8.55 4.33
CA GLU A 85 19.09 7.85 4.14
C GLU A 85 19.65 7.17 5.42
N LYS A 86 18.90 7.18 6.54
CA LYS A 86 19.37 6.60 7.81
C LYS A 86 19.56 5.09 7.79
N GLU A 87 18.81 4.36 6.98
CA GLU A 87 18.93 2.89 6.88
C GLU A 87 19.31 2.49 5.46
N SER A 88 20.54 1.97 5.30
CA SER A 88 21.15 1.75 3.99
C SER A 88 20.52 0.63 3.17
N ASP A 89 20.00 -0.43 3.80
CA ASP A 89 19.40 -1.54 3.06
C ASP A 89 18.00 -1.18 2.59
N PHE A 90 17.23 -0.46 3.43
CA PHE A 90 15.97 0.15 3.05
C PHE A 90 16.14 1.12 1.87
N LEU A 91 17.19 1.97 1.93
CA LEU A 91 17.50 2.91 0.86
C LEU A 91 17.73 2.21 -0.48
N LYS A 92 18.46 1.08 -0.49
CA LYS A 92 18.71 0.31 -1.73
C LYS A 92 17.40 -0.11 -2.44
N GLY A 93 16.36 -0.42 -1.69
CA GLY A 93 15.04 -0.77 -2.24
C GLY A 93 14.37 0.37 -3.01
N PHE A 94 14.65 1.63 -2.69
CA PHE A 94 13.99 2.80 -3.25
C PHE A 94 14.92 3.78 -3.99
N GLN A 95 16.23 3.52 -4.05
CA GLN A 95 17.23 4.48 -4.53
C GLN A 95 16.99 4.98 -5.96
N GLY A 96 16.42 4.14 -6.83
CA GLY A 96 16.11 4.49 -8.22
C GLY A 96 14.69 5.02 -8.43
N GLU A 97 13.82 5.00 -7.42
CA GLU A 97 12.38 5.26 -7.55
C GLU A 97 11.87 6.44 -6.74
N ALA A 98 12.64 6.92 -5.76
CA ALA A 98 12.24 8.02 -4.91
C ALA A 98 12.34 9.38 -5.64
N LEU A 99 11.23 10.13 -5.66
CA LEU A 99 11.20 11.48 -6.21
C LEU A 99 11.84 12.46 -5.22
N ARG A 100 12.74 13.31 -5.72
CA ARG A 100 13.46 14.32 -4.94
C ARG A 100 13.00 15.72 -5.32
N VAL A 101 12.65 16.52 -4.32
CA VAL A 101 12.36 17.96 -4.46
C VAL A 101 13.61 18.72 -4.05
N THR A 102 14.21 19.41 -5.03
CA THR A 102 15.48 20.12 -4.87
C THR A 102 15.32 21.64 -4.90
N LYS A 103 14.15 22.13 -5.32
CA LYS A 103 13.88 23.56 -5.49
C LYS A 103 12.49 23.95 -5.03
N ILE A 104 12.35 25.17 -4.54
CA ILE A 104 11.10 25.89 -4.33
C ILE A 104 11.12 27.12 -5.24
N GLY A 105 10.32 27.09 -6.29
CA GLY A 105 10.41 28.11 -7.36
C GLY A 105 11.80 28.09 -7.99
N ARG A 106 12.52 29.23 -7.89
CA ARG A 106 13.90 29.36 -8.40
C ARG A 106 14.99 29.09 -7.35
N ARG A 107 14.59 29.00 -6.08
CA ARG A 107 15.53 28.78 -4.96
C ARG A 107 15.80 27.29 -4.79
N THR A 108 17.08 26.92 -4.72
CA THR A 108 17.51 25.58 -4.30
C THR A 108 17.27 25.43 -2.80
N LEU A 109 16.80 24.27 -2.37
CA LEU A 109 16.65 23.93 -0.97
C LEU A 109 18.04 23.68 -0.35
N ASP A 110 18.18 24.02 0.93
CA ASP A 110 19.39 23.74 1.70
C ASP A 110 19.54 22.23 1.97
N GLU A 111 18.41 21.52 2.05
CA GLU A 111 18.33 20.06 2.12
C GLU A 111 17.24 19.57 1.16
N GLU A 112 17.53 18.51 0.42
CA GLU A 112 16.55 17.86 -0.47
C GLU A 112 15.45 17.19 0.34
N LEU A 113 14.23 17.23 -0.22
CA LEU A 113 13.07 16.52 0.34
C LEU A 113 12.71 15.35 -0.57
N ILE A 114 12.43 14.21 0.04
CA ILE A 114 11.94 13.03 -0.63
C ILE A 114 10.43 13.02 -0.57
N VAL A 115 9.77 12.83 -1.71
CA VAL A 115 8.34 12.47 -1.71
C VAL A 115 8.26 11.02 -1.27
N ARG A 116 7.60 10.73 -0.14
CA ARG A 116 7.62 9.40 0.47
C ARG A 116 7.23 8.29 -0.51
N PRO A 117 8.07 7.26 -0.72
CA PRO A 117 7.73 6.06 -1.48
C PRO A 117 7.02 5.00 -0.62
N THR A 118 7.11 5.15 0.69
CA THR A 118 6.52 4.36 1.78
C THR A 118 6.63 5.17 3.07
N SER A 119 6.10 4.70 4.18
CA SER A 119 5.85 5.53 5.37
C SER A 119 6.90 5.41 6.47
N GLU A 120 7.78 4.41 6.47
CA GLU A 120 8.74 4.15 7.55
C GLU A 120 9.53 5.41 7.93
N THR A 121 10.13 6.05 6.93
CA THR A 121 10.99 7.22 7.16
C THR A 121 10.20 8.48 7.56
N ALA A 122 8.89 8.53 7.32
CA ALA A 122 8.02 9.58 7.82
C ALA A 122 7.52 9.31 9.25
N MET A 123 7.27 8.03 9.59
CA MET A 123 6.70 7.62 10.89
C MET A 123 7.76 7.45 11.98
N TYR A 124 8.87 6.82 11.67
CA TYR A 124 9.81 6.35 12.70
C TYR A 124 10.53 7.44 13.48
N PRO A 125 10.84 8.62 12.93
CA PRO A 125 11.29 9.75 13.74
C PRO A 125 10.29 10.14 14.84
N MET A 126 8.98 10.01 14.55
CA MET A 126 7.94 10.31 15.53
C MET A 126 7.76 9.15 16.53
N PHE A 127 7.85 7.92 16.08
CA PHE A 127 7.83 6.75 16.97
C PHE A 127 8.96 6.79 18.00
N SER A 128 10.15 7.26 17.62
CA SER A 128 11.27 7.49 18.54
C SER A 128 10.93 8.49 19.65
N LEU A 129 10.12 9.51 19.34
CA LEU A 129 9.67 10.50 20.32
C LEU A 129 8.50 10.03 21.17
N TRP A 130 7.63 9.19 20.62
CA TRP A 130 6.40 8.73 21.26
C TRP A 130 6.61 7.49 22.14
N THR A 131 7.63 6.67 21.84
CA THR A 131 7.95 5.45 22.56
C THR A 131 9.05 5.75 23.60
N ARG A 132 8.69 5.97 24.86
CA ARG A 132 9.62 6.33 25.94
C ARG A 132 9.66 5.28 27.05
N SER A 133 8.54 4.63 27.30
CA SER A 133 8.33 3.69 28.37
C SER A 133 7.62 2.45 27.86
N TRP A 134 7.79 1.33 28.57
CA TRP A 134 7.03 0.11 28.30
C TRP A 134 5.50 0.32 28.36
N ARG A 135 5.04 1.39 29.03
CA ARG A 135 3.62 1.75 29.10
C ARG A 135 3.07 2.36 27.81
N ASP A 136 3.94 2.83 26.95
CA ASP A 136 3.58 3.37 25.62
C ASP A 136 3.40 2.26 24.57
N LEU A 137 3.67 1.01 24.97
CA LEU A 137 3.65 -0.17 24.09
C LEU A 137 2.48 -1.11 24.43
N PRO A 138 1.89 -1.79 23.45
CA PRO A 138 2.22 -1.68 22.03
C PRO A 138 1.68 -0.39 21.40
N LEU A 139 2.46 0.22 20.51
CA LEU A 139 1.97 1.29 19.64
C LEU A 139 1.53 0.66 18.31
N LYS A 140 0.26 0.85 17.92
CA LYS A 140 -0.31 0.32 16.68
C LYS A 140 -0.92 1.48 15.90
N ILE A 141 -0.27 1.87 14.81
CA ILE A 141 -0.65 3.05 14.00
C ILE A 141 -0.79 2.63 12.54
N TYR A 142 -1.78 3.17 11.85
CA TYR A 142 -1.87 3.09 10.40
C TYR A 142 -2.16 4.46 9.77
N GLN A 143 -1.87 4.59 8.50
CA GLN A 143 -2.31 5.69 7.65
C GLN A 143 -2.69 5.20 6.26
N THR A 144 -3.59 5.93 5.60
CA THR A 144 -3.97 5.70 4.20
C THR A 144 -3.68 6.96 3.41
N VAL A 145 -2.59 6.96 2.67
CA VAL A 145 -2.04 8.17 2.04
C VAL A 145 -1.49 7.88 0.65
N PRO A 146 -1.35 8.89 -0.21
CA PRO A 146 -0.63 8.70 -1.46
C PRO A 146 0.87 8.51 -1.22
N VAL A 147 1.48 7.62 -2.02
CA VAL A 147 2.93 7.45 -2.11
C VAL A 147 3.36 7.44 -3.57
N PHE A 148 4.63 7.78 -3.81
CA PHE A 148 5.18 7.90 -5.15
C PHE A 148 6.40 7.01 -5.31
N ARG A 149 6.34 6.09 -6.30
CA ARG A 149 7.45 5.23 -6.72
C ARG A 149 7.65 5.40 -8.21
N TRP A 150 8.76 6.00 -8.62
CA TRP A 150 9.02 6.22 -10.04
C TRP A 150 9.32 4.89 -10.73
N GLU A 151 8.28 4.08 -10.88
CA GLU A 151 8.35 2.78 -11.55
C GLU A 151 9.01 2.88 -12.91
N THR A 152 10.11 2.17 -13.10
CA THR A 152 10.91 2.17 -14.33
C THR A 152 10.45 1.11 -15.34
N LYS A 153 9.77 0.08 -14.86
CA LYS A 153 9.17 -0.98 -15.67
C LYS A 153 7.87 -0.50 -16.30
N MET A 154 7.25 -1.38 -17.08
CA MET A 154 5.96 -1.08 -17.73
C MET A 154 4.88 -0.86 -16.66
N THR A 155 4.21 0.28 -16.71
CA THR A 155 3.08 0.60 -15.84
C THR A 155 1.78 -0.01 -16.35
N LYS A 156 0.84 -0.27 -15.45
CA LYS A 156 -0.50 -0.80 -15.74
C LYS A 156 -1.48 -0.19 -14.73
N PRO A 157 -2.62 0.37 -15.16
CA PRO A 157 -3.59 0.98 -14.25
C PRO A 157 -3.87 0.12 -13.03
N LEU A 158 -3.88 0.69 -11.84
CA LEU A 158 -4.05 0.06 -10.53
C LEU A 158 -2.99 -1.00 -10.16
N LEU A 159 -2.50 -1.80 -11.09
CA LEU A 159 -1.61 -2.94 -10.82
C LEU A 159 -0.15 -2.53 -10.63
N ARG A 160 0.32 -1.57 -11.44
CA ARG A 160 1.68 -1.03 -11.36
C ARG A 160 1.68 0.44 -11.78
N VAL A 161 1.66 1.31 -10.80
CA VAL A 161 1.52 2.76 -10.97
C VAL A 161 2.69 3.50 -10.35
N ARG A 162 2.90 4.75 -10.75
CA ARG A 162 3.89 5.64 -10.13
C ARG A 162 3.33 6.42 -8.95
N GLU A 163 2.07 6.80 -9.04
CA GLU A 163 1.33 7.37 -7.93
C GLU A 163 0.35 6.32 -7.40
N ILE A 164 0.60 5.83 -6.20
CA ILE A 164 -0.32 4.97 -5.48
C ILE A 164 -1.24 5.89 -4.68
N THR A 165 -2.51 5.97 -5.10
CA THR A 165 -3.46 6.97 -4.59
C THR A 165 -3.87 6.71 -3.14
N LYS A 166 -4.05 5.46 -2.78
CA LYS A 166 -4.45 5.01 -1.45
C LYS A 166 -3.56 3.83 -1.02
N PHE A 167 -2.41 4.17 -0.47
CA PHE A 167 -1.54 3.18 0.14
C PHE A 167 -1.83 3.13 1.63
N LYS A 168 -2.46 2.05 2.08
CA LYS A 168 -2.71 1.80 3.49
C LYS A 168 -1.52 1.04 4.06
N GLU A 169 -0.84 1.64 5.00
CA GLU A 169 0.29 1.07 5.73
C GLU A 169 0.02 1.12 7.22
N ALA A 170 0.18 -0.02 7.90
CA ALA A 170 0.16 -0.08 9.35
C ALA A 170 1.55 -0.44 9.88
N HIS A 171 1.97 0.26 10.91
CA HIS A 171 3.27 0.09 11.56
C HIS A 171 3.07 -0.04 13.06
N THR A 172 3.69 -1.05 13.66
CA THR A 172 3.53 -1.30 15.09
C THR A 172 4.87 -1.39 15.80
N VAL A 173 4.83 -1.08 17.09
CA VAL A 173 6.01 -1.10 17.98
C VAL A 173 5.69 -1.93 19.23
N HIS A 174 6.57 -2.84 19.57
CA HIS A 174 6.38 -3.81 20.64
C HIS A 174 7.60 -3.89 21.56
N ALA A 175 7.40 -4.28 22.81
CA ALA A 175 8.49 -4.46 23.76
C ALA A 175 9.33 -5.70 23.47
N THR A 176 8.72 -6.78 22.99
CA THR A 176 9.40 -8.07 22.85
C THR A 176 9.19 -8.69 21.46
N LYS A 177 10.12 -9.59 21.09
CA LYS A 177 9.97 -10.41 19.88
C LYS A 177 8.67 -11.21 19.89
N SER A 178 8.33 -11.80 21.03
CA SER A 178 7.09 -12.60 21.16
C SER A 178 5.83 -11.77 20.88
N GLU A 179 5.81 -10.49 21.29
CA GLU A 179 4.69 -9.59 21.00
C GLU A 179 4.64 -9.23 19.51
N SER A 180 5.79 -8.91 18.89
CA SER A 180 5.83 -8.63 17.45
C SER A 180 5.43 -9.87 16.61
N ASP A 181 5.84 -11.08 17.02
CA ASP A 181 5.43 -12.31 16.35
C ASP A 181 3.91 -12.56 16.48
N LYS A 182 3.31 -12.26 17.64
CA LYS A 182 1.85 -12.30 17.83
C LYS A 182 1.13 -11.27 16.97
N GLN A 183 1.70 -10.07 16.84
CA GLN A 183 1.17 -9.02 15.97
C GLN A 183 1.15 -9.46 14.50
N ILE A 184 2.19 -10.15 14.03
CA ILE A 184 2.19 -10.75 12.68
C ILE A 184 1.04 -11.75 12.51
N GLN A 185 0.79 -12.61 13.50
CA GLN A 185 -0.33 -13.55 13.43
C GLN A 185 -1.70 -12.87 13.41
N GLU A 186 -1.85 -11.78 14.17
CA GLU A 186 -3.05 -10.93 14.16
C GLU A 186 -3.23 -10.30 12.77
N ALA A 187 -2.18 -9.65 12.25
CA ALA A 187 -2.21 -9.03 10.93
C ALA A 187 -2.55 -10.05 9.80
N VAL A 188 -1.96 -11.24 9.85
CA VAL A 188 -2.28 -12.32 8.89
C VAL A 188 -3.77 -12.68 8.93
N LYS A 189 -4.40 -12.72 10.13
CA LYS A 189 -5.85 -12.99 10.24
C LYS A 189 -6.67 -11.86 9.63
N VAL A 190 -6.34 -10.61 9.94
CA VAL A 190 -6.97 -9.41 9.36
C VAL A 190 -6.92 -9.43 7.84
N TYR A 191 -5.75 -9.73 7.27
CA TYR A 191 -5.58 -9.77 5.82
C TYR A 191 -6.32 -10.92 5.15
N LYS A 192 -6.38 -12.08 5.77
CA LYS A 192 -7.20 -13.22 5.30
C LYS A 192 -8.67 -12.85 5.26
N GLU A 193 -9.21 -12.32 6.36
CA GLU A 193 -10.61 -11.87 6.43
C GLU A 193 -10.89 -10.81 5.36
N PHE A 194 -9.98 -9.86 5.18
CA PHE A 194 -10.10 -8.84 4.15
C PHE A 194 -10.17 -9.43 2.73
N PHE A 195 -9.29 -10.37 2.36
CA PHE A 195 -9.30 -10.97 1.03
C PHE A 195 -10.51 -11.89 0.81
N ASP A 196 -10.98 -12.57 1.85
CA ASP A 196 -12.21 -13.36 1.80
C ASP A 196 -13.43 -12.45 1.51
N ASP A 197 -13.52 -11.29 2.15
CA ASP A 197 -14.56 -10.28 1.88
C ASP A 197 -14.50 -9.69 0.47
N MET A 198 -13.29 -9.57 -0.08
CA MET A 198 -13.09 -9.11 -1.46
C MET A 198 -13.34 -10.22 -2.49
N LEU A 199 -13.62 -11.44 -2.04
CA LEU A 199 -13.79 -12.64 -2.88
C LEU A 199 -12.60 -12.88 -3.83
N ILE A 200 -11.40 -12.47 -3.45
CA ILE A 200 -10.20 -12.64 -4.26
C ILE A 200 -9.46 -13.91 -3.81
N PRO A 201 -9.22 -14.88 -4.70
CA PRO A 201 -8.41 -16.04 -4.37
C PRO A 201 -6.96 -15.62 -4.12
N TYR A 202 -6.37 -16.12 -3.05
CA TYR A 202 -4.98 -15.80 -2.71
C TYR A 202 -4.19 -17.03 -2.26
N ILE A 203 -2.87 -16.92 -2.39
CA ILE A 203 -1.89 -17.84 -1.83
C ILE A 203 -1.02 -17.03 -0.88
N MET A 204 -0.97 -17.39 0.38
CA MET A 204 -0.07 -16.80 1.36
C MET A 204 1.20 -17.64 1.46
N LEU A 205 2.34 -16.99 1.28
CA LEU A 205 3.65 -17.64 1.37
C LEU A 205 4.52 -16.92 2.41
N ARG A 206 5.25 -17.69 3.21
CA ARG A 206 6.39 -17.16 3.92
C ARG A 206 7.51 -16.96 2.90
N VAL A 207 8.01 -15.74 2.79
CA VAL A 207 9.08 -15.40 1.84
C VAL A 207 10.38 -16.10 2.25
N PRO A 208 11.10 -16.72 1.32
CA PRO A 208 12.40 -17.32 1.60
C PRO A 208 13.42 -16.30 2.11
N ASP A 209 14.31 -16.69 3.00
CA ASP A 209 15.25 -15.80 3.68
C ASP A 209 16.15 -14.98 2.72
N TRP A 210 16.37 -15.47 1.49
CA TRP A 210 17.14 -14.76 0.45
C TRP A 210 16.34 -13.69 -0.31
N ASP A 211 15.00 -13.63 -0.16
CA ASP A 211 14.11 -12.69 -0.82
C ASP A 211 13.28 -11.85 0.17
N VAL A 212 13.59 -11.95 1.46
CA VAL A 212 12.94 -11.18 2.53
C VAL A 212 13.07 -9.68 2.27
N PHE A 213 12.01 -8.92 2.57
CA PHE A 213 12.02 -7.46 2.48
C PHE A 213 13.27 -6.87 3.17
N ALA A 214 13.93 -5.93 2.49
CA ALA A 214 15.18 -5.35 2.96
C ALA A 214 15.03 -4.76 4.36
N GLY A 215 15.80 -5.26 5.31
CA GLY A 215 15.76 -4.84 6.72
C GLY A 215 14.79 -5.61 7.61
N ALA A 216 14.04 -6.58 7.08
CA ALA A 216 13.13 -7.42 7.87
C ALA A 216 13.80 -8.70 8.39
N GLU A 217 13.21 -9.31 9.43
CA GLU A 217 13.56 -10.65 9.87
C GLU A 217 12.86 -11.73 9.05
N TYR A 218 11.58 -11.51 8.73
CA TYR A 218 10.79 -12.36 7.85
C TYR A 218 9.52 -11.64 7.40
N ASN A 219 8.89 -12.12 6.33
CA ASN A 219 7.58 -11.65 5.89
C ASN A 219 6.71 -12.76 5.31
N TYR A 220 5.42 -12.50 5.34
CA TYR A 220 4.41 -13.25 4.60
C TYR A 220 3.84 -12.37 3.51
N ASP A 221 3.85 -12.87 2.28
CA ASP A 221 3.26 -12.19 1.14
C ASP A 221 2.01 -12.93 0.66
N PHE A 222 1.03 -12.15 0.25
CA PHE A 222 -0.21 -12.63 -0.34
C PHE A 222 -0.17 -12.41 -1.84
N PHE A 223 -0.29 -13.48 -2.59
CA PHE A 223 -0.29 -13.46 -4.05
C PHE A 223 -1.64 -13.92 -4.59
N THR A 224 -2.02 -13.40 -5.74
CA THR A 224 -3.09 -13.99 -6.56
C THR A 224 -2.58 -14.30 -7.95
N ILE A 225 -3.29 -15.20 -8.65
CA ILE A 225 -2.98 -15.55 -10.03
C ILE A 225 -3.92 -14.76 -10.94
N MET A 226 -3.36 -13.93 -11.79
CA MET A 226 -4.08 -13.12 -12.75
C MET A 226 -4.58 -13.99 -13.93
N PRO A 227 -5.59 -13.52 -14.70
CA PRO A 227 -6.11 -14.27 -15.84
C PRO A 227 -5.09 -14.69 -16.91
N ASP A 228 -3.96 -13.97 -17.01
CA ASP A 228 -2.85 -14.30 -17.90
C ASP A 228 -1.85 -15.30 -17.29
N GLY A 229 -2.17 -15.89 -16.14
CA GLY A 229 -1.35 -16.88 -15.44
C GLY A 229 -0.20 -16.30 -14.61
N LYS A 230 -0.03 -14.98 -14.56
CA LYS A 230 1.03 -14.37 -13.75
C LYS A 230 0.60 -14.18 -12.30
N ALA A 231 1.52 -14.43 -11.39
CA ALA A 231 1.33 -14.09 -9.98
C ALA A 231 1.52 -12.58 -9.78
N ILE A 232 0.66 -11.98 -8.96
CA ILE A 232 0.79 -10.60 -8.50
C ILE A 232 0.70 -10.57 -6.97
N GLU A 233 1.60 -9.84 -6.34
CA GLU A 233 1.57 -9.59 -4.90
C GLU A 233 0.46 -8.59 -4.58
N LEU A 234 -0.43 -8.96 -3.66
CA LEU A 234 -1.53 -8.13 -3.18
C LEU A 234 -1.15 -7.33 -1.94
N ALA A 235 -0.38 -7.96 -1.04
CA ALA A 235 -0.02 -7.40 0.25
C ALA A 235 1.18 -8.13 0.86
N SER A 236 1.88 -7.44 1.76
CA SER A 236 2.92 -8.01 2.61
C SER A 236 2.62 -7.75 4.08
N VAL A 237 2.96 -8.73 4.93
CA VAL A 237 2.93 -8.65 6.39
C VAL A 237 4.34 -8.98 6.90
N ILE A 238 5.02 -7.98 7.45
CA ILE A 238 6.47 -7.96 7.61
C ILE A 238 6.85 -7.79 9.08
N ASN A 239 7.68 -8.69 9.61
CA ASN A 239 8.37 -8.50 10.89
C ASN A 239 9.72 -7.82 10.62
N LEU A 240 9.85 -6.56 11.01
CA LEU A 240 11.05 -5.76 10.83
C LEU A 240 12.11 -6.03 11.92
N GLY A 241 11.76 -6.81 12.94
CA GLY A 241 12.66 -7.03 14.06
C GLY A 241 13.04 -5.74 14.77
N GLN A 242 14.34 -5.56 15.02
CA GLN A 242 14.88 -4.36 15.69
C GLN A 242 15.75 -3.49 14.76
N LYS A 243 15.93 -3.85 13.50
CA LYS A 243 16.87 -3.16 12.62
C LYS A 243 16.50 -1.71 12.41
N MET A 244 15.25 -1.44 12.03
CA MET A 244 14.74 -0.09 11.86
C MET A 244 14.66 0.67 13.19
N ALA A 245 14.29 -0.01 14.29
CA ALA A 245 14.30 0.59 15.62
C ALA A 245 15.69 1.08 16.05
N LYS A 246 16.74 0.34 15.71
CA LYS A 246 18.14 0.76 15.94
C LYS A 246 18.54 1.94 15.07
N ALA A 247 18.19 1.94 13.78
CA ALA A 247 18.52 3.02 12.86
C ALA A 247 17.83 4.34 13.22
N PHE A 248 16.58 4.29 13.71
CA PHE A 248 15.77 5.46 14.10
C PHE A 248 15.76 5.74 15.60
N ASP A 249 16.54 5.01 16.39
CA ASP A 249 16.65 5.16 17.84
C ASP A 249 15.30 5.03 18.57
N ILE A 250 14.47 4.06 18.14
CA ILE A 250 13.18 3.77 18.79
C ILE A 250 13.45 2.87 19.98
N LYS A 251 13.50 3.50 21.15
CA LYS A 251 13.84 2.89 22.44
C LYS A 251 12.77 3.17 23.48
N TYR A 252 12.74 2.35 24.50
CA TYR A 252 11.87 2.52 25.67
C TYR A 252 12.58 2.09 26.94
N ILE A 253 12.18 2.68 28.07
CA ILE A 253 12.59 2.20 29.39
C ILE A 253 11.66 1.04 29.77
N ALA A 254 12.23 -0.14 29.95
CA ALA A 254 11.52 -1.33 30.33
C ALA A 254 11.14 -1.32 31.83
N SER A 255 10.33 -2.28 32.26
CA SER A 255 9.92 -2.40 33.67
C SER A 255 11.07 -2.70 34.63
N ASP A 256 12.20 -3.17 34.11
CA ASP A 256 13.46 -3.39 34.82
C ASP A 256 14.38 -2.16 34.81
N GLU A 257 13.85 -0.99 34.47
CA GLU A 257 14.55 0.30 34.37
C GLU A 257 15.67 0.35 33.32
N LYS A 258 15.79 -0.66 32.49
CA LYS A 258 16.79 -0.70 31.41
C LYS A 258 16.23 -0.15 30.10
N GLU A 259 17.07 0.59 29.39
CA GLU A 259 16.77 1.02 28.01
C GLU A 259 16.89 -0.18 27.06
N LYS A 260 15.89 -0.34 26.19
CA LYS A 260 15.83 -1.41 25.19
C LYS A 260 15.33 -0.86 23.85
N HIS A 261 15.85 -1.37 22.74
CA HIS A 261 15.26 -1.12 21.43
C HIS A 261 13.96 -1.92 21.27
N ALA A 262 12.99 -1.29 20.66
CA ALA A 262 11.70 -1.90 20.37
C ALA A 262 11.77 -2.92 19.21
N TRP A 263 10.73 -3.74 19.09
CA TRP A 263 10.46 -4.64 17.98
C TRP A 263 9.36 -4.05 17.12
N GLN A 264 9.49 -4.18 15.79
CA GLN A 264 8.57 -3.52 14.86
C GLN A 264 7.99 -4.49 13.85
N THR A 265 6.76 -4.19 13.42
CA THR A 265 6.12 -4.84 12.28
C THR A 265 5.52 -3.80 11.34
N CYS A 266 5.37 -4.14 10.07
CA CYS A 266 4.59 -3.34 9.12
C CYS A 266 3.79 -4.24 8.16
N TYR A 267 2.69 -3.70 7.62
CA TYR A 267 1.86 -4.38 6.64
C TYR A 267 1.04 -3.38 5.84
N GLY A 268 0.89 -3.65 4.53
CA GLY A 268 0.29 -2.70 3.62
C GLY A 268 -0.53 -3.32 2.49
N ILE A 269 -1.47 -2.53 1.96
CA ILE A 269 -2.20 -2.77 0.71
C ILE A 269 -2.31 -1.49 -0.11
N SER A 270 -2.62 -1.63 -1.38
CA SER A 270 -2.86 -0.52 -2.29
C SER A 270 -4.06 -0.79 -3.21
N GLU A 271 -4.34 0.14 -4.11
CA GLU A 271 -5.31 -0.05 -5.19
C GLU A 271 -5.03 -1.26 -6.09
N ARG A 272 -3.83 -1.86 -6.00
CA ARG A 272 -3.51 -3.10 -6.71
C ARG A 272 -4.48 -4.23 -6.36
N THR A 273 -4.90 -4.30 -5.10
CA THR A 273 -5.91 -5.27 -4.66
C THR A 273 -7.24 -5.07 -5.40
N LEU A 274 -7.72 -3.82 -5.52
CA LEU A 274 -8.93 -3.52 -6.29
C LEU A 274 -8.76 -3.92 -7.77
N GLY A 275 -7.65 -3.50 -8.38
CA GLY A 275 -7.37 -3.82 -9.78
C GLY A 275 -7.31 -5.33 -10.04
N SER A 276 -6.71 -6.09 -9.12
CA SER A 276 -6.64 -7.55 -9.21
C SER A 276 -8.03 -8.20 -9.01
N THR A 277 -8.82 -7.74 -8.05
CA THR A 277 -10.19 -8.21 -7.83
C THR A 277 -11.04 -8.02 -9.08
N LEU A 278 -11.05 -6.81 -9.63
CA LEU A 278 -11.80 -6.50 -10.84
C LEU A 278 -11.34 -7.30 -12.06
N ALA A 279 -10.03 -7.52 -12.20
CA ALA A 279 -9.46 -8.32 -13.28
C ALA A 279 -9.88 -9.78 -13.20
N ILE A 280 -9.95 -10.35 -12.01
CA ILE A 280 -10.32 -11.76 -11.79
C ILE A 280 -11.81 -11.97 -12.06
N HIS A 281 -12.66 -11.11 -11.51
CA HIS A 281 -14.12 -11.27 -11.57
C HIS A 281 -14.73 -10.79 -12.89
N GLY A 282 -14.15 -9.81 -13.57
CA GLY A 282 -14.65 -9.33 -14.87
C GLY A 282 -14.65 -10.41 -15.95
N ASP A 283 -15.43 -10.19 -16.99
CA ASP A 283 -15.56 -11.08 -18.15
C ASP A 283 -15.57 -10.28 -19.47
N ASP A 284 -15.93 -10.93 -20.59
CA ASP A 284 -16.02 -10.29 -21.90
C ASP A 284 -17.10 -9.22 -22.01
N THR A 285 -18.03 -9.18 -21.07
CA THR A 285 -19.11 -8.17 -21.02
C THR A 285 -18.75 -6.95 -20.16
N GLY A 286 -17.75 -7.04 -19.29
CA GLY A 286 -17.27 -5.93 -18.46
C GLY A 286 -16.75 -6.35 -17.09
N LEU A 287 -16.72 -5.37 -16.16
CA LEU A 287 -16.32 -5.61 -14.77
C LEU A 287 -17.48 -6.18 -13.95
N ILE A 288 -17.15 -7.15 -13.13
CA ILE A 288 -18.05 -7.70 -12.12
C ILE A 288 -17.50 -7.30 -10.74
N PHE A 289 -18.30 -6.62 -9.95
CA PHE A 289 -17.92 -6.17 -8.63
C PHE A 289 -18.46 -7.14 -7.56
N PRO A 290 -17.63 -7.56 -6.61
CA PRO A 290 -18.15 -8.04 -5.33
C PRO A 290 -19.09 -7.00 -4.73
N SER A 291 -20.19 -7.44 -4.12
CA SER A 291 -21.20 -6.52 -3.56
C SER A 291 -20.65 -5.53 -2.54
N THR A 292 -19.58 -5.91 -1.84
CA THR A 292 -18.84 -5.09 -0.88
C THR A 292 -18.10 -3.91 -1.52
N LEU A 293 -17.82 -3.99 -2.83
CA LEU A 293 -17.05 -2.99 -3.59
C LEU A 293 -17.93 -2.18 -4.55
N ALA A 294 -19.16 -2.62 -4.80
CA ALA A 294 -20.06 -1.94 -5.70
C ALA A 294 -20.59 -0.65 -5.06
N PRO A 295 -20.40 0.53 -5.68
CA PRO A 295 -20.86 1.81 -5.12
C PRO A 295 -22.39 1.97 -5.01
N PHE A 296 -23.14 1.22 -5.80
CA PHE A 296 -24.62 1.17 -5.83
C PHE A 296 -25.11 -0.06 -6.59
#